data_aab9f3fff294e269e29e805516eb6508
#
_entry.id   aab9f3fff294e269e29e805516eb6508
#
_cell.length_a   1.000
_cell.length_b   1.000
_cell.length_c   1.000
_cell.angle_alpha   90.00
_cell.angle_beta   90.00
_cell.angle_gamma   90.00
#
_symmetry.space_group_name_H-M   'P 1'
#
loop_
_entity.id
_entity.type
_entity.pdbx_description
1 polymer ?
#
loop_
_entity_poly.entity_id
_entity_poly.type
_entity_poly.pdbx_seq_one_letter_code
_entity_poly.pdbx_strand_id
1 'polypeptide(L)'
;MYLIPVKISRIRIWSIADYDNYREEETLWLRSVVEENDFKQSSLRIAFLHIPPTIGNWHGNYHLQQTLLPVLNTAGIDLMLSGHTHKYYFRESEPDKANFPILVNDNNSYLLCKIKDGKMVIDVVGANGKDKKQHQFDVKF
;
A
#
# COMPACT_ATOMS: atom_id res chain seq x y z
N MET A 1 10.75 -21.47 4.38
CA MET A 1 9.71 -20.67 3.71
C MET A 1 8.96 -19.92 4.80
N TYR A 2 9.22 -18.64 4.96
CA TYR A 2 8.53 -17.81 5.96
C TYR A 2 7.30 -17.22 5.31
N LEU A 3 6.12 -17.64 5.76
CA LEU A 3 4.87 -16.99 5.40
C LEU A 3 4.76 -15.69 6.23
N ILE A 4 4.89 -14.55 5.57
CA ILE A 4 4.54 -13.27 6.17
C ILE A 4 3.01 -13.28 6.30
N PRO A 5 2.45 -13.09 7.50
CA PRO A 5 1.00 -13.06 7.64
C PRO A 5 0.45 -11.79 6.99
N VAL A 6 0.03 -11.91 5.73
CA VAL A 6 -0.72 -10.86 5.06
C VAL A 6 -2.17 -10.95 5.55
N LYS A 7 -2.55 -10.07 6.47
CA LYS A 7 -3.93 -9.98 6.92
C LYS A 7 -4.74 -9.24 5.85
N ILE A 8 -5.39 -9.99 4.97
CA ILE A 8 -6.31 -9.42 3.99
C ILE A 8 -7.62 -9.09 4.70
N SER A 9 -7.92 -7.81 4.90
CA SER A 9 -9.23 -7.39 5.39
C SER A 9 -10.29 -7.59 4.30
N ARG A 10 -11.38 -8.29 4.63
CA ARG A 10 -12.54 -8.41 3.73
C ARG A 10 -13.24 -7.06 3.62
N ILE A 11 -13.28 -6.50 2.43
CA ILE A 11 -14.10 -5.34 2.12
C ILE A 11 -15.57 -5.77 2.15
N ARG A 12 -16.36 -5.22 3.07
CA ARG A 12 -17.82 -5.27 3.02
C ARG A 12 -18.30 -4.05 2.24
N ILE A 13 -18.89 -4.30 1.07
CA ILE A 13 -19.57 -3.25 0.31
C ILE A 13 -20.93 -3.00 1.00
N TRP A 14 -21.09 -1.84 1.64
CA TRP A 14 -22.37 -1.34 2.10
C TRP A 14 -22.84 -0.22 1.18
N SER A 15 -24.14 -0.18 0.93
CA SER A 15 -24.80 0.68 -0.04
C SER A 15 -24.58 2.16 0.21
N ILE A 16 -24.36 2.85 -0.89
CA ILE A 16 -24.64 4.28 -1.11
C ILE A 16 -24.32 5.22 0.07
N ALA A 17 -23.17 5.88 -0.01
CA ALA A 17 -22.91 7.26 0.35
C ALA A 17 -22.24 7.62 1.66
N ASP A 18 -21.81 6.76 2.55
CA ASP A 18 -20.95 7.23 3.65
C ASP A 18 -19.53 6.65 3.61
N TYR A 19 -18.84 6.90 2.50
CA TYR A 19 -17.45 6.49 2.33
C TYR A 19 -16.49 7.20 3.29
N ASP A 20 -16.87 8.35 3.85
CA ASP A 20 -16.03 9.07 4.80
C ASP A 20 -16.05 8.37 6.15
N ASN A 21 -17.22 8.04 6.70
CA ASN A 21 -17.31 7.23 7.90
C ASN A 21 -16.63 5.87 7.76
N TYR A 22 -16.78 5.22 6.62
CA TYR A 22 -16.08 3.96 6.35
C TYR A 22 -14.56 4.13 6.43
N ARG A 23 -14.00 5.18 5.82
CA ARG A 23 -12.56 5.47 5.89
C ARG A 23 -12.09 5.84 7.29
N GLU A 24 -12.93 6.48 8.08
CA GLU A 24 -12.66 6.78 9.48
C GLU A 24 -12.62 5.50 10.32
N GLU A 25 -13.58 4.59 10.16
CA GLU A 25 -13.58 3.28 10.81
C GLU A 25 -12.34 2.47 10.41
N GLU A 26 -11.98 2.47 9.13
CA GLU A 26 -10.77 1.82 8.62
C GLU A 26 -9.50 2.43 9.23
N THR A 27 -9.49 3.75 9.43
CA THR A 27 -8.39 4.46 10.09
C THR A 27 -8.29 4.07 11.57
N LEU A 28 -9.39 3.96 12.29
CA LEU A 28 -9.41 3.50 13.68
C LEU A 28 -8.93 2.05 13.80
N TRP A 29 -9.37 1.18 12.90
CA TRP A 29 -8.86 -0.17 12.82
C TRP A 29 -7.35 -0.20 12.57
N LEU A 30 -6.85 0.59 11.60
CA LEU A 30 -5.43 0.66 11.30
C LEU A 30 -4.61 1.12 12.51
N ARG A 31 -5.10 2.12 13.26
CA ARG A 31 -4.46 2.57 14.52
C ARG A 31 -4.29 1.42 15.52
N SER A 32 -5.26 0.51 15.61
CA SER A 32 -5.12 -0.65 16.49
C SER A 32 -4.11 -1.66 15.96
N VAL A 33 -4.10 -1.90 14.65
CA VAL A 33 -3.18 -2.87 14.02
C VAL A 33 -1.72 -2.45 14.15
N VAL A 34 -1.41 -1.16 13.96
CA VAL A 34 -0.02 -0.69 14.07
C VAL A 34 0.54 -0.76 15.50
N GLU A 35 -0.34 -0.91 16.50
CA GLU A 35 0.05 -1.11 17.90
C GLU A 35 0.26 -2.59 18.27
N GLU A 36 -0.17 -3.53 17.44
CA GLU A 36 0.00 -4.97 17.68
C GLU A 36 1.49 -5.37 17.68
N ASN A 37 1.86 -6.29 18.54
CA ASN A 37 3.24 -6.78 18.64
C ASN A 37 3.73 -7.40 17.34
N ASP A 38 2.90 -8.15 16.65
CA ASP A 38 3.23 -8.80 15.38
C ASP A 38 3.55 -7.76 14.31
N PHE A 39 2.81 -6.65 14.29
CA PHE A 39 3.10 -5.54 13.39
C PHE A 39 4.43 -4.87 13.75
N LYS A 40 4.65 -4.56 15.03
CA LYS A 40 5.86 -3.87 15.51
C LYS A 40 7.14 -4.70 15.31
N GLN A 41 7.03 -6.02 15.37
CA GLN A 41 8.15 -6.95 15.18
C GLN A 41 8.35 -7.38 13.73
N SER A 42 7.48 -6.97 12.81
CA SER A 42 7.61 -7.32 11.40
C SER A 42 8.82 -6.65 10.76
N SER A 43 9.63 -7.44 10.05
CA SER A 43 10.80 -6.96 9.30
C SER A 43 10.42 -6.26 7.99
N LEU A 44 9.22 -6.47 7.51
CA LEU A 44 8.69 -5.87 6.29
C LEU A 44 7.22 -5.50 6.47
N ARG A 45 6.87 -4.24 6.14
CA ARG A 45 5.52 -3.71 6.25
C ARG A 45 5.07 -3.17 4.90
N ILE A 46 4.16 -3.89 4.26
CA ILE A 46 3.58 -3.48 2.97
C ILE A 46 2.11 -3.09 3.20
N ALA A 47 1.76 -1.88 2.81
CA ALA A 47 0.38 -1.42 2.80
C ALA A 47 -0.28 -1.72 1.44
N PHE A 48 -1.47 -2.31 1.47
CA PHE A 48 -2.31 -2.49 0.28
C PHE A 48 -3.52 -1.59 0.42
N LEU A 49 -3.63 -0.60 -0.45
CA LEU A 49 -4.73 0.35 -0.46
C LEU A 49 -5.18 0.57 -1.90
N HIS A 50 -6.47 0.35 -2.20
CA HIS A 50 -6.96 0.46 -3.57
C HIS A 50 -6.72 1.85 -4.15
N ILE A 51 -7.05 2.91 -3.40
CA ILE A 51 -6.89 4.30 -3.81
C ILE A 51 -5.57 4.83 -3.26
N PRO A 52 -4.60 5.23 -4.11
CA PRO A 52 -3.37 5.85 -3.64
C PRO A 52 -3.65 7.23 -3.03
N PRO A 53 -3.30 7.49 -1.77
CA PRO A 53 -3.72 8.73 -1.09
C PRO A 53 -3.09 9.99 -1.67
N THR A 54 -1.90 9.90 -2.25
CA THR A 54 -1.15 11.07 -2.78
C THR A 54 -1.21 11.21 -4.29
N ILE A 55 -1.99 10.37 -4.98
CA ILE A 55 -2.13 10.37 -6.44
C ILE A 55 -3.59 10.56 -6.79
N GLY A 56 -3.93 11.69 -7.37
CA GLY A 56 -5.28 12.12 -7.68
C GLY A 56 -5.65 13.41 -6.96
N ASN A 57 -6.80 13.97 -7.32
CA ASN A 57 -7.27 15.28 -6.84
C ASN A 57 -8.78 15.31 -6.56
N TRP A 58 -9.32 14.26 -6.01
CA TRP A 58 -10.75 14.12 -5.71
C TRP A 58 -10.96 13.91 -4.19
N HIS A 59 -12.19 14.05 -3.74
CA HIS A 59 -12.53 14.04 -2.29
C HIS A 59 -11.93 12.84 -1.54
N GLY A 60 -12.04 11.64 -2.11
CA GLY A 60 -11.52 10.42 -1.47
C GLY A 60 -10.00 10.46 -1.21
N ASN A 61 -9.20 11.04 -2.12
CA ASN A 61 -7.77 11.21 -1.91
C ASN A 61 -7.51 12.19 -0.75
N TYR A 62 -8.18 13.33 -0.73
CA TYR A 62 -8.01 14.34 0.33
C TYR A 62 -8.39 13.79 1.70
N HIS A 63 -9.48 13.02 1.76
CA HIS A 63 -9.91 12.40 3.01
C HIS A 63 -8.89 11.36 3.51
N LEU A 64 -8.36 10.52 2.62
CA LEU A 64 -7.30 9.56 2.96
C LEU A 64 -6.00 10.24 3.42
N GLN A 65 -5.66 11.40 2.83
CA GLN A 65 -4.52 12.20 3.27
C GLN A 65 -4.69 12.74 4.69
N GLN A 66 -5.91 13.08 5.09
CA GLN A 66 -6.20 13.64 6.41
C GLN A 66 -6.35 12.58 7.50
N THR A 67 -6.83 11.40 7.16
CA THR A 67 -7.20 10.35 8.11
C THR A 67 -6.17 9.23 8.19
N LEU A 68 -6.01 8.49 7.11
CA LEU A 68 -5.25 7.23 7.07
C LEU A 68 -3.74 7.45 6.87
N LEU A 69 -3.37 8.39 6.01
CA LEU A 69 -1.97 8.63 5.67
C LEU A 69 -1.10 9.05 6.87
N PRO A 70 -1.56 9.89 7.82
CA PRO A 70 -0.78 10.20 9.01
C PRO A 70 -0.44 8.97 9.86
N VAL A 71 -1.36 8.00 9.95
CA VAL A 71 -1.11 6.73 10.65
C VAL A 71 -0.05 5.91 9.93
N LEU A 72 -0.16 5.77 8.62
CA LEU A 72 0.82 5.04 7.80
C LEU A 72 2.22 5.67 7.86
N ASN A 73 2.30 7.00 7.88
CA ASN A 73 3.56 7.72 7.96
C ASN A 73 4.30 7.48 9.29
N THR A 74 3.59 7.18 10.37
CA THR A 74 4.20 6.83 11.67
C THR A 74 4.42 5.33 11.85
N ALA A 75 3.79 4.50 11.02
CA ALA A 75 3.80 3.04 11.14
C ALA A 75 5.09 2.39 10.60
N GLY A 76 5.97 3.13 9.92
CA GLY A 76 7.19 2.58 9.33
C GLY A 76 6.90 1.65 8.16
N ILE A 77 6.01 2.05 7.28
CA ILE A 77 5.69 1.31 6.04
C ILE A 77 6.89 1.34 5.09
N ASP A 78 7.26 0.19 4.54
CA ASP A 78 8.35 0.06 3.58
C ASP A 78 7.89 0.30 2.14
N LEU A 79 6.64 -0.04 1.82
CA LEU A 79 6.07 0.14 0.48
C LEU A 79 4.54 0.15 0.56
N MET A 80 3.91 0.98 -0.28
CA MET A 80 2.47 0.87 -0.56
C MET A 80 2.24 0.36 -1.98
N LEU A 81 1.34 -0.60 -2.12
CA LEU A 81 0.83 -1.09 -3.41
C LEU A 81 -0.62 -0.64 -3.57
N SER A 82 -0.90 -0.02 -4.72
CA SER A 82 -2.22 0.54 -5.02
C SER A 82 -2.65 0.25 -6.46
N GLY A 83 -3.92 0.55 -6.76
CA GLY A 83 -4.52 0.44 -8.08
C GLY A 83 -5.31 1.69 -8.45
N HIS A 84 -6.60 1.55 -8.75
CA HIS A 84 -7.61 2.59 -9.00
C HIS A 84 -7.41 3.44 -10.25
N THR A 85 -6.22 3.96 -10.49
CA THR A 85 -5.94 4.90 -11.57
C THR A 85 -5.93 4.25 -12.96
N HIS A 86 -5.88 2.93 -13.03
CA HIS A 86 -5.69 2.12 -14.25
C HIS A 86 -4.44 2.48 -15.06
N LYS A 87 -3.53 3.26 -14.45
CA LYS A 87 -2.25 3.66 -15.02
C LYS A 87 -1.15 3.32 -14.03
N TYR A 88 -0.01 2.89 -14.57
CA TYR A 88 1.17 2.65 -13.77
C TYR A 88 1.78 3.97 -13.28
N TYR A 89 2.08 4.04 -11.98
CA TYR A 89 2.88 5.09 -11.36
C TYR A 89 3.84 4.48 -10.35
N PHE A 90 5.01 5.04 -10.24
CA PHE A 90 5.90 4.84 -9.13
C PHE A 90 6.29 6.19 -8.56
N ARG A 91 6.15 6.33 -7.27
CA ARG A 91 6.51 7.53 -6.53
C ARG A 91 7.45 7.15 -5.40
N GLU A 92 8.59 7.81 -5.36
CA GLU A 92 9.51 7.74 -4.23
C GLU A 92 8.87 8.30 -2.95
N SER A 93 9.47 8.02 -1.80
CA SER A 93 9.07 8.64 -0.54
C SER A 93 9.20 10.16 -0.59
N GLU A 94 8.17 10.87 -0.15
CA GLU A 94 8.13 12.32 -0.04
C GLU A 94 7.83 12.69 1.42
N PRO A 95 8.80 13.27 2.19
CA PRO A 95 8.63 13.51 3.64
C PRO A 95 7.39 14.34 4.01
N ASP A 96 6.98 15.28 3.14
CA ASP A 96 5.82 16.15 3.37
C ASP A 96 4.48 15.53 2.90
N LYS A 97 4.52 14.30 2.38
CA LYS A 97 3.36 13.57 1.88
C LYS A 97 3.36 12.14 2.43
N ALA A 98 3.78 11.17 1.60
CA ALA A 98 4.00 9.80 2.03
C ALA A 98 5.50 9.57 2.22
N ASN A 99 5.94 9.26 3.43
CA ASN A 99 7.35 9.00 3.73
C ASN A 99 7.80 7.57 3.38
N PHE A 100 7.05 6.91 2.52
CA PHE A 100 7.30 5.59 1.94
C PHE A 100 6.99 5.61 0.44
N PRO A 101 7.62 4.73 -0.36
CA PRO A 101 7.33 4.65 -1.79
C PRO A 101 5.93 4.08 -2.05
N ILE A 102 5.31 4.55 -3.13
CA ILE A 102 3.99 4.09 -3.60
C ILE A 102 4.13 3.57 -5.03
N LEU A 103 3.76 2.31 -5.25
CA LEU A 103 3.64 1.72 -6.57
C LEU A 103 2.17 1.49 -6.89
N VAL A 104 1.70 2.14 -7.96
CA VAL A 104 0.34 1.97 -8.49
C VAL A 104 0.41 1.10 -9.72
N ASN A 105 -0.31 -0.01 -9.71
CA ASN A 105 -0.36 -0.91 -10.85
C ASN A 105 -1.43 -0.49 -11.87
N ASP A 106 -1.18 -0.78 -13.14
CA ASP A 106 -2.19 -0.60 -14.20
C ASP A 106 -3.11 -1.83 -14.30
N ASN A 107 -4.13 -1.75 -15.17
CA ASN A 107 -5.09 -2.82 -15.38
C ASN A 107 -4.64 -3.87 -16.43
N ASN A 108 -3.44 -3.74 -16.99
CA ASN A 108 -2.86 -4.63 -18.00
C ASN A 108 -1.57 -5.31 -17.53
N SER A 109 -1.31 -5.29 -16.23
CA SER A 109 -0.14 -5.93 -15.63
C SER A 109 -0.45 -6.50 -14.26
N TYR A 110 0.43 -7.36 -13.78
CA TYR A 110 0.45 -7.85 -12.40
C TYR A 110 1.83 -7.62 -11.80
N LEU A 111 1.89 -7.64 -10.49
CA LEU A 111 3.12 -7.48 -9.73
C LEU A 111 3.57 -8.84 -9.20
N LEU A 112 4.82 -9.19 -9.48
CA LEU A 112 5.46 -10.38 -8.92
C LEU A 112 6.51 -9.92 -7.90
N CYS A 113 6.24 -10.17 -6.63
CA CYS A 113 7.13 -9.82 -5.54
C CYS A 113 7.98 -11.02 -5.12
N LYS A 114 9.30 -10.81 -5.06
CA LYS A 114 10.28 -11.79 -4.59
C LYS A 114 11.09 -11.17 -3.46
N ILE A 115 11.22 -11.89 -2.36
CA ILE A 115 12.04 -11.47 -1.22
C ILE A 115 13.18 -12.47 -1.07
N LYS A 116 14.42 -11.98 -1.18
CA LYS A 116 15.61 -12.79 -1.05
C LYS A 116 16.79 -11.93 -0.60
N ASP A 117 17.61 -12.48 0.31
CA ASP A 117 18.89 -11.90 0.74
C ASP A 117 18.79 -10.42 1.17
N GLY A 118 17.76 -10.09 1.96
CA GLY A 118 17.53 -8.72 2.46
C GLY A 118 16.99 -7.73 1.43
N LYS A 119 16.52 -8.24 0.29
CA LYS A 119 15.95 -7.41 -0.77
C LYS A 119 14.57 -7.89 -1.19
N MET A 120 13.71 -6.94 -1.47
CA MET A 120 12.43 -7.16 -2.13
C MET A 120 12.52 -6.66 -3.56
N VAL A 121 12.31 -7.55 -4.52
CA VAL A 121 12.25 -7.23 -5.95
C VAL A 121 10.83 -7.35 -6.42
N ILE A 122 10.32 -6.32 -7.07
CA ILE A 122 8.98 -6.31 -7.67
C ILE A 122 9.11 -6.17 -9.19
N ASP A 123 8.74 -7.23 -9.87
CA ASP A 123 8.62 -7.25 -11.32
C ASP A 123 7.21 -6.80 -11.72
N VAL A 124 7.10 -5.78 -12.56
CA VAL A 124 5.84 -5.37 -13.19
C VAL A 124 5.73 -6.15 -14.51
N VAL A 125 4.86 -7.15 -14.54
CA VAL A 125 4.73 -8.07 -15.66
C VAL A 125 3.45 -7.76 -16.44
N GLY A 126 3.57 -7.52 -17.74
CA GLY A 126 2.42 -7.28 -18.59
C GLY A 126 1.55 -8.53 -18.79
N ALA A 127 0.29 -8.34 -19.17
CA ALA A 127 -0.66 -9.42 -19.45
C ALA A 127 -0.17 -10.41 -20.53
N ASN A 128 0.77 -9.98 -21.38
CA ASN A 128 1.45 -10.82 -22.37
C ASN A 128 2.65 -11.60 -21.82
N GLY A 129 2.89 -11.56 -20.50
CA GLY A 129 3.99 -12.23 -19.83
C GLY A 129 5.37 -11.58 -19.99
N LYS A 130 5.45 -10.39 -20.60
CA LYS A 130 6.70 -9.65 -20.73
C LYS A 130 6.89 -8.68 -19.58
N ASP A 131 8.10 -8.65 -19.02
CA ASP A 131 8.47 -7.69 -17.99
C ASP A 131 8.43 -6.26 -18.56
N LYS A 132 7.75 -5.39 -17.85
CA LYS A 132 7.66 -3.95 -18.17
C LYS A 132 8.68 -3.15 -17.40
N LYS A 133 8.79 -3.40 -16.10
CA LYS A 133 9.65 -2.67 -15.16
C LYS A 133 10.03 -3.55 -13.97
N GLN A 134 11.08 -3.16 -13.27
CA GLN A 134 11.49 -3.79 -12.03
C GLN A 134 11.83 -2.70 -11.00
N HIS A 135 11.43 -2.93 -9.75
CA HIS A 135 11.81 -2.13 -8.59
C HIS A 135 12.49 -3.00 -7.55
N GLN A 136 13.44 -2.43 -6.84
CA GLN A 136 14.15 -3.11 -5.78
C GLN A 136 14.16 -2.23 -4.53
N PHE A 137 13.89 -2.86 -3.38
CA PHE A 137 13.85 -2.22 -2.07
C PHE A 137 14.69 -3.03 -1.09
N ASP A 138 15.39 -2.36 -0.20
CA ASP A 138 16.08 -3.01 0.90
C ASP A 138 15.07 -3.38 1.99
N VAL A 139 15.15 -4.60 2.50
CA VAL A 139 14.33 -5.09 3.62
C VAL A 139 15.20 -5.15 4.87
N LYS A 140 14.74 -4.50 5.93
CA LYS A 140 15.42 -4.51 7.23
C LYS A 140 14.99 -5.77 7.98
N PHE A 141 15.94 -6.66 8.25
CA PHE A 141 15.75 -7.84 9.10
C PHE A 141 16.31 -7.58 10.49
#